data_027fc68eecbc4841a0dabbf50d77bd02
#
_entry.id   027fc68eecbc4841a0dabbf50d77bd02
#
_cell.length_a   1.000
_cell.length_b   1.000
_cell.length_c   1.000
_cell.angle_alpha   90.00
_cell.angle_beta   90.00
_cell.angle_gamma   90.00
#
_symmetry.space_group_name_H-M   'P 1'
#
loop_
_entity.id
_entity.type
_entity.pdbx_description
1 polymer ?
#
loop_
_entity_poly.entity_id
_entity_poly.type
_entity_poly.pdbx_seq_one_letter_code
_entity_poly.pdbx_strand_id
1 'polypeptide(L)'
;DMWKHYEIARYPKKWACGPDWIEFTEEQPECLGVSLKITRRLSLRENEIHLQTEIRNTGSVRAEFSEYQHNFVAIDDLPVQKGYRLEIPFDQTIDQLPERFVLQSDYTARAESSVRVEGQTVIWTDGMDGKAYHKTTPAEKIADLPSYSWRLFRDDCAVSIQEKMDFKPWRLVLWGIEHCICPEVYCRICVNPGETQTYTRQWIFES
;
A
#
# COMPACT_ATOMS: atom_id res chain seq x y z
N ASP A 1 0.08 6.91 -21.72
CA ASP A 1 -0.90 7.94 -21.33
C ASP A 1 -2.03 7.28 -20.54
N MET A 2 -2.16 7.65 -19.28
CA MET A 2 -3.11 7.07 -18.31
C MET A 2 -4.59 7.26 -18.71
N TRP A 3 -4.86 8.20 -19.57
CA TRP A 3 -6.20 8.57 -20.05
C TRP A 3 -6.55 8.01 -21.42
N LYS A 4 -5.62 7.31 -22.05
CA LYS A 4 -5.86 6.67 -23.33
C LYS A 4 -6.60 5.35 -23.11
N HIS A 5 -7.68 5.14 -23.84
CA HIS A 5 -8.35 3.85 -23.89
C HIS A 5 -7.46 2.84 -24.61
N TYR A 6 -7.09 1.77 -23.90
CA TYR A 6 -6.34 0.64 -24.43
C TYR A 6 -7.25 -0.57 -24.51
N GLU A 7 -7.07 -1.38 -25.53
CA GLU A 7 -7.65 -2.71 -25.55
C GLU A 7 -6.95 -3.57 -24.50
N ILE A 8 -7.74 -4.15 -23.58
CA ILE A 8 -7.22 -5.00 -22.51
C ILE A 8 -7.42 -6.45 -22.91
N ALA A 9 -6.33 -7.14 -23.22
CA ALA A 9 -6.35 -8.58 -23.39
C ALA A 9 -6.60 -9.26 -22.03
N ARG A 10 -7.69 -10.01 -21.93
CA ARG A 10 -7.96 -10.85 -20.74
C ARG A 10 -7.25 -12.18 -20.88
N TYR A 11 -6.63 -12.64 -19.82
CA TYR A 11 -6.02 -13.95 -19.72
C TYR A 11 -6.57 -14.70 -18.50
N PRO A 12 -6.59 -16.05 -18.53
CA PRO A 12 -7.19 -16.83 -17.46
C PRO A 12 -6.39 -16.70 -16.17
N LYS A 13 -7.11 -16.56 -15.07
CA LYS A 13 -6.57 -16.67 -13.71
C LYS A 13 -7.03 -17.99 -13.12
N LYS A 14 -6.14 -18.69 -12.45
CA LYS A 14 -6.42 -19.91 -11.68
C LYS A 14 -6.51 -19.52 -10.20
N TRP A 15 -7.33 -20.21 -9.45
CA TRP A 15 -7.41 -20.06 -8.02
C TRP A 15 -7.67 -21.41 -7.34
N ALA A 16 -7.22 -21.51 -6.10
CA ALA A 16 -7.49 -22.59 -5.17
C ALA A 16 -7.71 -22.03 -3.79
N CYS A 17 -8.45 -22.72 -2.93
CA CYS A 17 -8.66 -22.30 -1.55
C CYS A 17 -8.72 -23.48 -0.59
N GLY A 18 -8.44 -23.21 0.67
CA GLY A 18 -8.67 -24.09 1.81
C GLY A 18 -9.54 -23.37 2.86
N PRO A 19 -9.63 -23.92 4.08
CA PRO A 19 -10.46 -23.34 5.14
C PRO A 19 -10.00 -21.93 5.56
N ASP A 20 -8.70 -21.64 5.47
CA ASP A 20 -8.04 -20.45 6.00
C ASP A 20 -7.11 -19.77 4.99
N TRP A 21 -7.20 -20.15 3.71
CA TRP A 21 -6.37 -19.55 2.66
C TRP A 21 -7.06 -19.55 1.30
N ILE A 22 -6.62 -18.59 0.47
CA ILE A 22 -6.91 -18.55 -0.96
C ILE A 22 -5.65 -18.20 -1.73
N GLU A 23 -5.44 -18.87 -2.87
CA GLU A 23 -4.31 -18.63 -3.76
C GLU A 23 -4.79 -18.32 -5.17
N PHE A 24 -4.20 -17.30 -5.77
CA PHE A 24 -4.43 -16.91 -7.15
C PHE A 24 -3.13 -17.06 -7.93
N THR A 25 -3.21 -17.69 -9.10
CA THR A 25 -2.10 -17.77 -10.06
C THR A 25 -2.54 -17.17 -11.38
N GLU A 26 -1.72 -16.28 -11.91
CA GLU A 26 -1.89 -15.69 -13.23
C GLU A 26 -0.59 -15.84 -14.05
N GLU A 27 -0.75 -16.19 -15.33
CA GLU A 27 0.34 -16.28 -16.29
C GLU A 27 0.07 -15.23 -17.36
N GLN A 28 0.84 -14.16 -17.31
CA GLN A 28 0.67 -13.03 -18.23
C GLN A 28 1.26 -13.38 -19.59
N PRO A 29 0.57 -13.10 -20.70
CA PRO A 29 1.12 -13.31 -22.04
C PRO A 29 2.36 -12.41 -22.24
N GLU A 30 3.30 -12.88 -23.04
CA GLU A 30 4.48 -12.09 -23.34
C GLU A 30 4.13 -10.79 -24.06
N CYS A 31 4.70 -9.69 -23.59
CA CYS A 31 4.64 -8.38 -24.21
C CYS A 31 6.03 -7.76 -24.20
N LEU A 32 6.59 -7.45 -25.36
CA LEU A 32 7.92 -6.85 -25.52
C LEU A 32 9.05 -7.63 -24.79
N GLY A 33 8.94 -8.95 -24.76
CA GLY A 33 9.89 -9.84 -24.10
C GLY A 33 9.66 -10.04 -22.61
N VAL A 34 8.73 -9.30 -22.00
CA VAL A 34 8.33 -9.47 -20.60
C VAL A 34 7.14 -10.42 -20.51
N SER A 35 7.25 -11.43 -19.66
CA SER A 35 6.15 -12.33 -19.30
C SER A 35 6.32 -12.70 -17.83
N LEU A 36 5.25 -12.70 -17.07
CA LEU A 36 5.27 -12.96 -15.64
C LEU A 36 4.30 -14.08 -15.28
N LYS A 37 4.75 -14.97 -14.42
CA LYS A 37 3.87 -15.82 -13.62
C LYS A 37 3.82 -15.23 -12.22
N ILE A 38 2.62 -14.87 -11.77
CA ILE A 38 2.42 -14.26 -10.46
C ILE A 38 1.51 -15.17 -9.63
N THR A 39 1.98 -15.54 -8.44
CA THR A 39 1.19 -16.30 -7.47
C THR A 39 1.01 -15.43 -6.22
N ARG A 40 -0.23 -15.28 -5.79
CA ARG A 40 -0.59 -14.57 -4.55
C ARG A 40 -1.40 -15.49 -3.65
N ARG A 41 -0.90 -15.70 -2.44
CA ARG A 41 -1.57 -16.51 -1.43
C ARG A 41 -1.90 -15.64 -0.22
N LEU A 42 -3.20 -15.52 0.06
CA LEU A 42 -3.70 -14.95 1.31
C LEU A 42 -4.00 -16.08 2.28
N SER A 43 -3.62 -15.91 3.53
CA SER A 43 -3.90 -16.83 4.63
C SER A 43 -4.40 -16.06 5.84
N LEU A 44 -5.36 -16.64 6.55
CA LEU A 44 -5.86 -16.12 7.81
C LEU A 44 -5.19 -16.88 8.97
N ARG A 45 -4.75 -16.16 9.99
CA ARG A 45 -4.17 -16.73 11.21
C ARG A 45 -4.63 -15.89 12.39
N GLU A 46 -5.62 -16.38 13.13
CA GLU A 46 -6.21 -15.65 14.25
C GLU A 46 -6.69 -14.24 13.81
N ASN A 47 -6.02 -13.21 14.28
CA ASN A 47 -6.29 -11.81 13.98
C ASN A 47 -5.38 -11.24 12.87
N GLU A 48 -4.80 -12.08 12.03
CA GLU A 48 -3.83 -11.69 11.01
C GLU A 48 -4.26 -12.14 9.60
N ILE A 49 -3.98 -11.30 8.62
CA ILE A 49 -4.01 -11.65 7.19
C ILE A 49 -2.58 -11.64 6.68
N HIS A 50 -2.14 -12.76 6.13
CA HIS A 50 -0.83 -12.89 5.49
C HIS A 50 -1.00 -12.93 3.98
N LEU A 51 -0.28 -12.09 3.26
CA LEU A 51 -0.16 -12.12 1.80
C LEU A 51 1.28 -12.47 1.43
N GLN A 52 1.46 -13.60 0.77
CA GLN A 52 2.70 -13.94 0.08
C GLN A 52 2.51 -13.72 -1.41
N THR A 53 3.42 -12.98 -2.03
CA THR A 53 3.48 -12.75 -3.47
C THR A 53 4.78 -13.34 -4.02
N GLU A 54 4.64 -14.20 -5.03
CA GLU A 54 5.74 -14.74 -5.82
C GLU A 54 5.61 -14.25 -7.26
N ILE A 55 6.67 -13.67 -7.81
CA ILE A 55 6.73 -13.14 -9.16
C ILE A 55 7.90 -13.82 -9.87
N ARG A 56 7.59 -14.68 -10.84
CA ARG A 56 8.58 -15.33 -11.71
C ARG A 56 8.58 -14.68 -13.08
N ASN A 57 9.74 -14.29 -13.55
CA ASN A 57 9.91 -13.84 -14.92
C ASN A 57 10.03 -15.03 -15.86
N THR A 58 9.03 -15.26 -16.68
CA THR A 58 8.98 -16.33 -17.71
C THR A 58 9.33 -15.81 -19.11
N GLY A 59 9.57 -14.50 -19.25
CA GLY A 59 9.99 -13.85 -20.47
C GLY A 59 11.50 -13.90 -20.73
N SER A 60 11.94 -13.19 -21.76
CA SER A 60 13.34 -13.10 -22.19
C SER A 60 14.05 -11.80 -21.79
N VAL A 61 13.31 -10.82 -21.28
CA VAL A 61 13.80 -9.51 -20.84
C VAL A 61 13.60 -9.35 -19.35
N ARG A 62 14.55 -8.69 -18.68
CA ARG A 62 14.42 -8.34 -17.25
C ARG A 62 13.18 -7.52 -17.00
N ALA A 63 12.37 -7.95 -16.05
CA ALA A 63 11.21 -7.21 -15.56
C ALA A 63 11.61 -6.29 -14.40
N GLU A 64 11.31 -5.01 -14.52
CA GLU A 64 11.54 -4.02 -13.47
C GLU A 64 10.34 -3.09 -13.34
N PHE A 65 9.69 -3.12 -12.16
CA PHE A 65 8.51 -2.31 -11.85
C PHE A 65 8.35 -2.18 -10.33
N SER A 66 7.32 -1.51 -9.90
CA SER A 66 6.93 -1.48 -8.48
C SER A 66 5.48 -1.88 -8.31
N GLU A 67 5.20 -2.52 -7.19
CA GLU A 67 3.87 -2.94 -6.77
C GLU A 67 3.54 -2.38 -5.40
N TYR A 68 2.29 -2.03 -5.16
CA TYR A 68 1.77 -1.62 -3.86
C TYR A 68 0.38 -2.21 -3.61
N GLN A 69 -0.03 -2.23 -2.36
CA GLN A 69 -1.40 -2.51 -1.98
C GLN A 69 -2.12 -1.18 -1.71
N HIS A 70 -3.30 -1.03 -2.29
CA HIS A 70 -4.14 0.13 -2.08
C HIS A 70 -4.97 -0.09 -0.82
N ASN A 71 -4.36 0.19 0.33
CA ASN A 71 -4.95 -0.05 1.65
C ASN A 71 -5.97 1.04 1.98
N PHE A 72 -7.22 0.86 1.59
CA PHE A 72 -8.31 1.73 2.06
C PHE A 72 -8.69 1.33 3.48
N VAL A 73 -8.14 2.02 4.48
CA VAL A 73 -8.34 1.68 5.88
C VAL A 73 -9.18 2.71 6.58
N ALA A 74 -10.22 2.24 7.26
CA ALA A 74 -11.02 3.00 8.22
C ALA A 74 -11.23 2.14 9.47
N ILE A 75 -11.59 2.76 10.59
CA ILE A 75 -11.89 2.07 11.84
C ILE A 75 -13.38 2.28 12.14
N ASP A 76 -14.13 1.17 12.29
CA ASP A 76 -15.55 1.13 12.67
C ASP A 76 -16.48 1.91 11.73
N ASP A 77 -16.22 1.93 10.41
CA ASP A 77 -16.97 2.72 9.44
C ASP A 77 -17.09 4.22 9.76
N LEU A 78 -16.24 4.71 10.65
CA LEU A 78 -16.27 6.11 11.04
C LEU A 78 -15.38 6.95 10.11
N PRO A 79 -15.81 8.18 9.81
CA PRO A 79 -15.01 9.07 8.98
C PRO A 79 -13.66 9.36 9.62
N VAL A 80 -12.68 9.67 8.79
CA VAL A 80 -11.36 10.13 9.23
C VAL A 80 -11.53 11.50 9.89
N GLN A 81 -11.33 11.54 11.19
CA GLN A 81 -11.59 12.70 12.03
C GLN A 81 -10.62 12.77 13.20
N LYS A 82 -10.83 13.74 14.07
CA LYS A 82 -10.04 13.88 15.30
C LYS A 82 -9.88 12.54 16.05
N GLY A 83 -8.65 12.27 16.47
CA GLY A 83 -8.27 11.09 17.22
C GLY A 83 -7.69 9.96 16.36
N TYR A 84 -7.77 10.02 15.04
CA TYR A 84 -7.00 9.10 14.19
C TYR A 84 -5.51 9.39 14.32
N ARG A 85 -4.72 8.31 14.38
CA ARG A 85 -3.25 8.34 14.43
C ARG A 85 -2.67 7.34 13.47
N LEU A 86 -1.65 7.73 12.74
CA LEU A 86 -0.91 6.87 11.82
C LEU A 86 0.59 6.97 12.14
N GLU A 87 1.16 5.87 12.58
CA GLU A 87 2.60 5.73 12.82
C GLU A 87 3.28 5.19 11.58
N ILE A 88 4.35 5.87 11.12
CA ILE A 88 5.15 5.47 9.95
C ILE A 88 6.64 5.67 10.28
N PRO A 89 7.26 4.78 11.06
CA PRO A 89 8.61 4.97 11.59
C PRO A 89 9.72 5.03 10.54
N PHE A 90 9.46 4.58 9.32
CA PHE A 90 10.44 4.59 8.23
C PHE A 90 10.38 5.84 7.33
N ASP A 91 9.38 6.72 7.46
CA ASP A 91 9.29 7.94 6.66
C ASP A 91 10.07 9.10 7.30
N GLN A 92 11.24 9.43 6.75
CA GLN A 92 12.09 10.52 7.25
C GLN A 92 11.55 11.93 6.93
N THR A 93 10.45 12.02 6.22
CA THR A 93 9.83 13.30 5.83
C THR A 93 8.40 13.42 6.32
N ILE A 94 8.05 12.64 7.34
CA ILE A 94 6.68 12.62 7.89
C ILE A 94 6.26 13.99 8.45
N ASP A 95 7.21 14.77 8.95
CA ASP A 95 7.02 16.13 9.45
C ASP A 95 6.66 17.16 8.36
N GLN A 96 6.83 16.79 7.10
CA GLN A 96 6.42 17.62 5.94
C GLN A 96 4.93 17.44 5.59
N LEU A 97 4.19 16.64 6.34
CA LEU A 97 2.74 16.65 6.30
C LEU A 97 2.22 17.92 7.04
N PRO A 98 1.18 18.56 6.57
CA PRO A 98 0.40 18.21 5.41
C PRO A 98 0.86 18.95 4.18
N GLU A 99 1.73 18.36 3.40
CA GLU A 99 1.76 18.78 2.01
C GLU A 99 0.48 18.31 1.36
N ARG A 100 -0.22 19.19 0.90
CA ARG A 100 -1.60 19.32 0.67
C ARG A 100 -1.96 19.23 -0.77
N PHE A 101 -2.80 18.35 -1.17
CA PHE A 101 -3.63 18.61 -2.31
C PHE A 101 -4.92 17.81 -2.26
N VAL A 102 -5.95 18.44 -2.71
CA VAL A 102 -7.17 17.79 -3.13
C VAL A 102 -7.02 17.54 -4.61
N LEU A 103 -7.10 16.29 -5.03
CA LEU A 103 -7.36 16.00 -6.42
C LEU A 103 -8.79 16.44 -6.72
N GLN A 104 -8.91 17.57 -7.37
CA GLN A 104 -10.16 17.97 -8.01
C GLN A 104 -10.22 17.31 -9.39
N SER A 105 -11.38 17.36 -10.02
CA SER A 105 -11.57 16.82 -11.37
C SER A 105 -10.64 17.42 -12.45
N ASP A 106 -10.02 18.55 -12.15
CA ASP A 106 -9.03 19.23 -12.98
C ASP A 106 -7.58 18.95 -12.52
N TYR A 107 -7.36 18.08 -11.54
CA TYR A 107 -6.06 17.76 -10.93
C TYR A 107 -5.34 18.97 -10.29
N THR A 108 -6.03 20.02 -10.01
CA THR A 108 -5.45 21.12 -9.22
C THR A 108 -5.36 20.72 -7.75
N ALA A 109 -4.18 20.89 -7.19
CA ALA A 109 -3.92 20.58 -5.80
C ALA A 109 -4.36 21.70 -4.88
N ARG A 110 -5.06 21.37 -3.81
CA ARG A 110 -5.38 22.27 -2.72
C ARG A 110 -5.17 21.64 -1.38
N ALA A 111 -4.91 22.48 -0.49
CA ALA A 111 -4.42 22.07 0.74
C ALA A 111 -4.99 22.73 1.95
N GLU A 112 -5.68 22.01 2.78
CA GLU A 112 -5.73 22.30 4.22
C GLU A 112 -5.87 20.97 4.94
N SER A 113 -4.90 20.61 5.73
CA SER A 113 -5.00 19.40 6.49
C SER A 113 -5.23 19.73 7.94
N SER A 114 -6.13 18.99 8.51
CA SER A 114 -6.40 18.97 9.93
C SER A 114 -5.53 17.92 10.60
N VAL A 115 -4.24 17.93 10.29
CA VAL A 115 -3.27 17.01 10.90
C VAL A 115 -2.11 17.77 11.53
N ARG A 116 -1.51 17.18 12.55
CA ARG A 116 -0.21 17.55 13.11
C ARG A 116 0.68 16.33 13.15
N VAL A 117 1.98 16.53 13.22
CA VAL A 117 2.95 15.44 13.35
C VAL A 117 3.66 15.54 14.68
N GLU A 118 3.74 14.44 15.40
CA GLU A 118 4.53 14.26 16.61
C GLU A 118 5.47 13.08 16.45
N GLY A 119 6.77 13.33 16.30
CA GLY A 119 7.76 12.31 15.99
C GLY A 119 7.46 11.63 14.65
N GLN A 120 7.17 10.34 14.69
CA GLN A 120 6.83 9.53 13.50
C GLN A 120 5.32 9.26 13.38
N THR A 121 4.49 10.06 14.05
CA THR A 121 3.04 9.87 14.10
C THR A 121 2.31 11.06 13.50
N VAL A 122 1.46 10.79 12.53
CA VAL A 122 0.46 11.72 11.99
C VAL A 122 -0.78 11.65 12.88
N ILE A 123 -1.27 12.77 13.33
CA ILE A 123 -2.42 12.89 14.24
C ILE A 123 -3.47 13.78 13.58
N TRP A 124 -4.66 13.25 13.36
CA TRP A 124 -5.79 14.02 12.88
C TRP A 124 -6.38 14.85 14.03
N THR A 125 -6.43 16.16 13.84
CA THR A 125 -6.96 17.12 14.82
C THR A 125 -8.38 17.54 14.54
N ASP A 126 -8.87 17.26 13.31
CA ASP A 126 -10.22 17.55 12.85
C ASP A 126 -10.62 16.60 11.71
N GLY A 127 -11.85 16.72 11.22
CA GLY A 127 -12.35 15.99 10.05
C GLY A 127 -11.74 16.47 8.74
N MET A 128 -11.90 15.67 7.71
CA MET A 128 -11.33 15.97 6.39
C MET A 128 -12.28 16.77 5.49
N ASP A 129 -13.58 16.81 5.80
CA ASP A 129 -14.61 17.63 5.14
C ASP A 129 -14.56 17.62 3.61
N GLY A 130 -14.56 16.42 3.00
CA GLY A 130 -14.47 16.24 1.56
C GLY A 130 -13.11 16.61 0.95
N LYS A 131 -12.10 16.86 1.77
CA LYS A 131 -10.72 17.10 1.34
C LYS A 131 -9.97 15.78 1.21
N ALA A 132 -9.02 15.75 0.30
CA ALA A 132 -8.06 14.67 0.20
C ALA A 132 -6.67 15.18 0.52
N TYR A 133 -5.78 14.32 0.94
CA TYR A 133 -4.36 14.63 0.99
C TYR A 133 -3.55 13.53 0.32
N HIS A 134 -2.38 13.91 -0.11
CA HIS A 134 -1.45 12.99 -0.74
C HIS A 134 -0.03 13.44 -0.46
N LYS A 135 0.82 12.55 -0.04
CA LYS A 135 2.24 12.78 0.16
C LYS A 135 3.03 11.62 -0.42
N THR A 136 4.06 11.93 -1.17
CA THR A 136 4.99 10.91 -1.68
C THR A 136 6.32 11.04 -0.96
N THR A 137 6.80 9.91 -0.41
CA THR A 137 8.14 9.76 0.18
C THR A 137 8.96 8.85 -0.73
N PRO A 138 10.01 9.37 -1.39
CA PRO A 138 10.85 8.59 -2.30
C PRO A 138 11.85 7.70 -1.54
N ALA A 139 12.46 6.75 -2.23
CA ALA A 139 13.32 5.71 -1.66
C ALA A 139 14.46 6.26 -0.79
N GLU A 140 15.07 7.35 -1.18
CA GLU A 140 16.19 7.99 -0.47
C GLU A 140 15.79 8.66 0.84
N LYS A 141 14.49 8.81 1.07
CA LYS A 141 13.90 9.33 2.31
C LYS A 141 13.27 8.23 3.17
N ILE A 142 13.40 6.98 2.78
CA ILE A 142 13.02 5.81 3.58
C ILE A 142 14.20 5.43 4.49
N ALA A 143 13.97 5.43 5.80
CA ALA A 143 14.99 5.02 6.76
C ALA A 143 15.42 3.56 6.57
N ASP A 144 16.68 3.25 6.86
CA ASP A 144 17.14 1.87 6.94
C ASP A 144 16.81 1.32 8.33
N LEU A 145 15.80 0.43 8.39
CA LEU A 145 15.32 -0.20 9.62
C LEU A 145 15.43 -1.72 9.52
N PRO A 146 15.51 -2.42 10.65
CA PRO A 146 15.52 -3.88 10.68
C PRO A 146 14.17 -4.51 10.27
N SER A 147 13.10 -3.75 10.36
CA SER A 147 11.74 -4.14 9.95
C SER A 147 10.94 -2.92 9.54
N TYR A 148 9.96 -3.12 8.69
CA TYR A 148 9.11 -2.06 8.17
C TYR A 148 7.65 -2.33 8.53
N SER A 149 7.00 -1.33 9.09
CA SER A 149 5.57 -1.37 9.39
C SER A 149 4.99 0.03 9.49
N TRP A 150 3.69 0.14 9.25
CA TRP A 150 2.88 1.28 9.67
C TRP A 150 1.74 0.76 10.55
N ARG A 151 1.18 1.63 11.41
CA ARG A 151 0.05 1.32 12.29
C ARG A 151 -0.95 2.45 12.30
N LEU A 152 -2.23 2.12 12.10
CA LEU A 152 -3.35 3.03 12.21
C LEU A 152 -4.20 2.67 13.43
N PHE A 153 -4.57 3.65 14.23
CA PHE A 153 -5.40 3.49 15.42
C PHE A 153 -6.17 4.78 15.74
N ARG A 154 -7.06 4.72 16.72
CA ARG A 154 -7.80 5.88 17.22
C ARG A 154 -7.68 5.96 18.73
N ASP A 155 -7.72 7.21 19.26
CA ASP A 155 -7.61 7.48 20.71
C ASP A 155 -8.80 6.95 21.53
N ASP A 156 -9.98 6.86 20.90
CA ASP A 156 -11.24 6.46 21.54
C ASP A 156 -11.64 5.01 21.26
N CYS A 157 -10.76 4.24 20.65
CA CYS A 157 -11.01 2.86 20.23
C CYS A 157 -9.82 1.97 20.58
N ALA A 158 -10.10 0.76 21.08
CA ALA A 158 -9.05 -0.22 21.34
C ALA A 158 -8.50 -0.87 20.05
N VAL A 159 -9.27 -0.79 18.94
CA VAL A 159 -8.89 -1.44 17.68
C VAL A 159 -7.77 -0.69 16.98
N SER A 160 -6.81 -1.44 16.48
CA SER A 160 -5.78 -0.93 15.57
C SER A 160 -5.53 -1.89 14.42
N ILE A 161 -4.99 -1.37 13.32
CA ILE A 161 -4.46 -2.17 12.22
C ILE A 161 -2.99 -1.81 12.00
N GLN A 162 -2.17 -2.84 11.86
CA GLN A 162 -0.77 -2.70 11.50
C GLN A 162 -0.48 -3.51 10.24
N GLU A 163 0.21 -2.92 9.25
CA GLU A 163 0.85 -3.68 8.17
C GLU A 163 2.33 -3.84 8.48
N LYS A 164 2.83 -5.08 8.41
CA LYS A 164 4.26 -5.42 8.42
C LYS A 164 4.66 -5.94 7.05
N MET A 165 5.90 -5.67 6.66
CA MET A 165 6.47 -6.13 5.39
C MET A 165 7.91 -6.60 5.56
N ASP A 166 8.32 -7.60 4.79
CA ASP A 166 9.67 -8.20 4.80
C ASP A 166 10.63 -7.59 3.78
N PHE A 167 10.25 -6.47 3.18
CA PHE A 167 11.06 -5.74 2.20
C PHE A 167 11.25 -4.29 2.61
N LYS A 168 12.34 -3.68 2.15
CA LYS A 168 12.53 -2.23 2.26
C LYS A 168 11.58 -1.51 1.30
N PRO A 169 10.76 -0.57 1.78
CA PRO A 169 9.91 0.23 0.90
C PRO A 169 10.73 0.97 -0.15
N TRP A 170 10.31 0.89 -1.40
CA TRP A 170 10.88 1.66 -2.51
C TRP A 170 10.32 3.08 -2.57
N ARG A 171 9.09 3.23 -2.14
CA ARG A 171 8.36 4.49 -2.05
C ARG A 171 7.21 4.31 -1.08
N LEU A 172 6.81 5.37 -0.41
CA LEU A 172 5.55 5.47 0.29
C LEU A 172 4.71 6.54 -0.40
N VAL A 173 3.46 6.25 -0.67
CA VAL A 173 2.43 7.26 -0.95
C VAL A 173 1.41 7.20 0.16
N LEU A 174 1.26 8.28 0.88
CA LEU A 174 0.20 8.45 1.86
C LEU A 174 -0.93 9.24 1.21
N TRP A 175 -2.04 8.59 1.00
CA TRP A 175 -3.25 9.15 0.45
C TRP A 175 -4.41 8.99 1.44
N GLY A 176 -5.39 9.88 1.39
CA GLY A 176 -6.56 9.78 2.25
C GLY A 176 -7.65 10.76 1.86
N ILE A 177 -8.86 10.37 2.18
CA ILE A 177 -10.10 11.15 2.05
C ILE A 177 -10.92 11.02 3.34
N GLU A 178 -12.09 11.65 3.38
CA GLU A 178 -12.91 11.70 4.60
C GLU A 178 -13.29 10.34 5.20
N HIS A 179 -13.30 9.26 4.42
CA HIS A 179 -13.74 7.95 4.89
C HIS A 179 -12.65 6.87 4.86
N CYS A 180 -11.43 7.18 4.43
CA CYS A 180 -10.32 6.23 4.53
C CYS A 180 -8.95 6.88 4.47
N ILE A 181 -7.99 6.18 5.03
CA ILE A 181 -6.55 6.47 4.96
C ILE A 181 -5.90 5.35 4.17
N CYS A 182 -5.02 5.68 3.25
CA CYS A 182 -4.36 4.71 2.39
C CYS A 182 -2.85 4.88 2.43
N PRO A 183 -2.13 4.16 3.29
CA PRO A 183 -0.68 4.04 3.23
C PRO A 183 -0.30 3.05 2.11
N GLU A 184 0.17 3.57 0.99
CA GLU A 184 0.60 2.78 -0.16
C GLU A 184 2.11 2.55 -0.09
N VAL A 185 2.53 1.42 0.41
CA VAL A 185 3.94 1.04 0.48
C VAL A 185 4.34 0.26 -0.75
N TYR A 186 5.28 0.80 -1.52
CA TYR A 186 5.73 0.21 -2.78
C TYR A 186 6.89 -0.77 -2.56
N CYS A 187 6.72 -1.99 -3.07
CA CYS A 187 7.79 -2.97 -3.24
C CYS A 187 8.41 -2.81 -4.62
N ARG A 188 9.74 -2.74 -4.71
CA ARG A 188 10.44 -2.78 -6.00
C ARG A 188 10.61 -4.21 -6.45
N ILE A 189 10.22 -4.48 -7.68
CA ILE A 189 10.35 -5.78 -8.34
C ILE A 189 11.42 -5.67 -9.40
N CYS A 190 12.43 -6.57 -9.30
CA CYS A 190 13.57 -6.64 -10.23
C CYS A 190 13.89 -8.12 -10.48
N VAL A 191 13.39 -8.68 -11.57
CA VAL A 191 13.48 -10.13 -11.83
C VAL A 191 14.06 -10.38 -13.22
N ASN A 192 15.24 -11.01 -13.27
CA ASN A 192 15.85 -11.43 -14.54
C ASN A 192 15.09 -12.61 -15.15
N PRO A 193 15.25 -12.89 -16.46
CA PRO A 193 14.67 -14.07 -17.09
C PRO A 193 14.95 -15.37 -16.31
N GLY A 194 13.91 -16.13 -16.02
CA GLY A 194 13.98 -17.39 -15.28
C GLY A 194 14.06 -17.26 -13.75
N GLU A 195 14.30 -16.05 -13.22
CA GLU A 195 14.36 -15.82 -11.77
C GLU A 195 12.98 -15.58 -11.15
N THR A 196 12.95 -15.63 -9.82
CA THR A 196 11.76 -15.43 -9.00
C THR A 196 12.10 -14.46 -7.86
N GLN A 197 11.21 -13.51 -7.59
CA GLN A 197 11.23 -12.69 -6.38
C GLN A 197 9.99 -13.00 -5.55
N THR A 198 10.18 -13.16 -4.24
CA THR A 198 9.11 -13.39 -3.28
C THR A 198 9.17 -12.33 -2.21
N TYR A 199 8.02 -11.86 -1.75
CA TYR A 199 7.89 -10.96 -0.60
C TYR A 199 6.57 -11.19 0.12
N THR A 200 6.48 -10.70 1.36
CA THR A 200 5.31 -10.87 2.22
C THR A 200 4.83 -9.55 2.78
N ARG A 201 3.51 -9.50 3.02
CA ARG A 201 2.81 -8.49 3.78
C ARG A 201 1.93 -9.17 4.81
N GLN A 202 1.82 -8.58 5.97
CA GLN A 202 1.01 -9.09 7.07
C GLN A 202 0.21 -7.93 7.66
N TRP A 203 -1.11 -8.08 7.69
CA TRP A 203 -1.99 -7.16 8.40
C TRP A 203 -2.41 -7.79 9.72
N ILE A 204 -2.22 -7.06 10.81
CA ILE A 204 -2.52 -7.47 12.17
C ILE A 204 -3.62 -6.55 12.69
N PHE A 205 -4.69 -7.15 13.18
CA PHE A 205 -5.82 -6.46 13.78
C PHE A 205 -5.78 -6.69 15.29
N GLU A 206 -5.57 -5.63 16.06
CA GLU A 206 -5.50 -5.68 17.52
C GLU A 206 -6.76 -5.03 18.12
N SER A 207 -7.23 -5.57 19.25
CA SER A 207 -8.39 -5.07 20.01
C SER A 207 -8.10 -5.07 21.49
#